data_2f04699863d6c67ec193d6a3782279da
#
_entry.id   2f04699863d6c67ec193d6a3782279da
#
_cell.length_a   1.000
_cell.length_b   1.000
_cell.length_c   1.000
_cell.angle_alpha   90.00
_cell.angle_beta   90.00
_cell.angle_gamma   90.00
#
_symmetry.space_group_name_H-M   'P 1'
#
loop_
_entity.id
_entity.type
_entity.pdbx_description
1 polymer ?
#
loop_
_entity_poly.entity_id
_entity_poly.type
_entity_poly.pdbx_seq_one_letter_code
_entity_poly.pdbx_strand_id
1 'polypeptide(L)'
;MKLFGNVLLDYDAFRALASHVRIEILKKLDESRSTVSDLSRKLTMSKSTVHKHLERLVDVGLVSKIEDDRKWVYYEITNKGARILHPENVQVSVILSTVVLLVGILFIATSIYMIWFPLPAFSGEQLQFQALTILLGAACTAGGYYMLSRYPWT
;
A
#
# COMPACT_ATOMS: atom_id res chain seq x y z
N MET A 1 18.20 -2.51 -12.69
CA MET A 1 17.40 -3.66 -13.11
C MET A 1 16.05 -3.54 -12.42
N LYS A 2 15.03 -3.03 -13.12
CA LYS A 2 13.66 -2.84 -12.59
C LYS A 2 12.95 -4.18 -12.72
N LEU A 3 12.77 -4.87 -11.63
CA LEU A 3 11.90 -6.04 -11.54
C LEU A 3 10.95 -5.81 -10.35
N PHE A 4 9.66 -5.87 -10.64
CA PHE A 4 8.54 -5.74 -9.71
C PHE A 4 8.34 -4.33 -9.09
N GLY A 5 7.53 -3.51 -9.77
CA GLY A 5 6.85 -2.31 -9.25
C GLY A 5 7.56 -1.55 -8.14
N ASN A 6 8.29 -0.50 -8.46
CA ASN A 6 8.85 0.55 -7.57
C ASN A 6 9.48 0.16 -6.22
N VAL A 7 9.72 -1.11 -5.93
CA VAL A 7 10.62 -1.53 -4.85
C VAL A 7 12.00 -1.59 -5.46
N LEU A 8 12.83 -0.58 -5.20
CA LEU A 8 14.28 -0.69 -5.39
C LEU A 8 14.77 -1.79 -4.44
N LEU A 9 14.71 -3.04 -4.87
CA LEU A 9 15.42 -4.14 -4.24
C LEU A 9 16.90 -3.86 -4.51
N ASP A 10 17.51 -3.26 -3.51
CA ASP A 10 18.94 -3.17 -3.42
C ASP A 10 19.54 -4.59 -3.47
N TYR A 11 20.70 -4.74 -4.10
CA TYR A 11 21.39 -6.05 -4.21
C TYR A 11 21.49 -6.75 -2.84
N ASP A 12 21.72 -6.00 -1.78
CA ASP A 12 21.80 -6.51 -0.42
C ASP A 12 20.47 -7.01 0.12
N ALA A 13 19.37 -6.33 -0.17
CA ALA A 13 18.03 -6.79 0.19
C ALA A 13 17.65 -8.08 -0.56
N PHE A 14 17.98 -8.19 -1.87
CA PHE A 14 17.80 -9.41 -2.63
C PHE A 14 18.60 -10.58 -2.03
N ARG A 15 19.87 -10.35 -1.70
CA ARG A 15 20.74 -11.34 -1.06
C ARG A 15 20.24 -11.72 0.34
N ALA A 16 19.64 -10.78 1.07
CA ALA A 16 19.01 -11.07 2.34
C ALA A 16 17.79 -11.97 2.18
N LEU A 17 17.01 -11.83 1.11
CA LEU A 17 15.83 -12.65 0.82
C LEU A 17 16.15 -14.04 0.22
N ALA A 18 17.38 -14.30 -0.22
CA ALA A 18 17.80 -15.58 -0.75
C ALA A 18 17.87 -16.73 0.29
N SER A 19 17.23 -16.56 1.46
CA SER A 19 17.16 -17.57 2.53
C SER A 19 15.70 -17.79 2.92
N HIS A 20 15.24 -19.02 2.82
CA HIS A 20 13.89 -19.42 3.24
C HIS A 20 13.59 -19.04 4.69
N VAL A 21 14.55 -19.23 5.59
CA VAL A 21 14.40 -18.87 7.02
C VAL A 21 14.09 -17.38 7.20
N ARG A 22 14.76 -16.50 6.45
CA ARG A 22 14.53 -15.05 6.55
C ARG A 22 13.16 -14.64 6.02
N ILE A 23 12.69 -15.31 4.97
CA ILE A 23 11.32 -15.11 4.48
C ILE A 23 10.29 -15.55 5.52
N GLU A 24 10.51 -16.68 6.18
CA GLU A 24 9.61 -17.14 7.25
C GLU A 24 9.63 -16.20 8.47
N ILE A 25 10.79 -15.65 8.83
CA ILE A 25 10.87 -14.63 9.88
C ILE A 25 10.06 -13.38 9.49
N LEU A 26 10.21 -12.89 8.25
CA LEU A 26 9.44 -11.74 7.76
C LEU A 26 7.93 -11.99 7.80
N LYS A 27 7.46 -13.16 7.39
CA LYS A 27 6.05 -13.54 7.45
C LYS A 27 5.53 -13.54 8.90
N LYS A 28 6.33 -14.02 9.85
CA LYS A 28 5.93 -14.02 11.27
C LYS A 28 5.92 -12.62 11.88
N LEU A 29 6.79 -11.74 11.43
CA LEU A 29 6.81 -10.35 11.85
C LEU A 29 5.69 -9.53 11.20
N ASP A 30 5.22 -9.92 10.03
CA ASP A 30 4.07 -9.32 9.35
C ASP A 30 2.76 -9.60 10.12
N GLU A 31 2.62 -10.81 10.70
CA GLU A 31 1.49 -11.15 11.58
C GLU A 31 1.49 -10.31 12.87
N SER A 32 2.64 -10.13 13.50
CA SER A 32 2.81 -9.35 14.74
C SER A 32 4.27 -9.13 15.08
N ARG A 33 4.56 -7.97 15.70
CA ARG A 33 5.86 -7.72 16.33
C ARG A 33 6.20 -8.85 17.31
N SER A 34 7.45 -9.30 17.30
CA SER A 34 7.87 -10.46 18.09
C SER A 34 9.28 -10.27 18.64
N THR A 35 9.58 -10.92 19.76
CA THR A 35 10.95 -11.00 20.31
C THR A 35 11.71 -12.15 19.66
N VAL A 36 13.06 -12.16 19.83
CA VAL A 36 13.91 -13.30 19.41
C VAL A 36 13.41 -14.62 20.02
N SER A 37 12.96 -14.57 21.28
CA SER A 37 12.47 -15.77 22.00
C SER A 37 11.15 -16.29 21.40
N ASP A 38 10.27 -15.40 20.99
CA ASP A 38 9.00 -15.79 20.38
C ASP A 38 9.23 -16.39 18.99
N LEU A 39 10.06 -15.75 18.16
CA LEU A 39 10.44 -16.28 16.86
C LEU A 39 11.17 -17.63 16.96
N SER A 40 12.05 -17.77 17.93
CA SER A 40 12.75 -19.04 18.21
C SER A 40 11.77 -20.17 18.49
N ARG A 41 10.71 -19.92 19.28
CA ARG A 41 9.66 -20.91 19.53
C ARG A 41 8.79 -21.18 18.30
N LYS A 42 8.34 -20.11 17.61
CA LYS A 42 7.46 -20.21 16.43
C LYS A 42 8.13 -20.97 15.27
N LEU A 43 9.45 -20.79 15.10
CA LEU A 43 10.21 -21.37 13.99
C LEU A 43 11.00 -22.63 14.38
N THR A 44 10.94 -23.04 15.65
CA THR A 44 11.66 -24.22 16.19
C THR A 44 13.16 -24.11 15.92
N MET A 45 13.74 -22.93 16.13
CA MET A 45 15.14 -22.61 15.87
C MET A 45 15.85 -22.09 17.13
N SER A 46 17.18 -22.19 17.16
CA SER A 46 17.95 -21.61 18.27
C SER A 46 17.86 -20.09 18.28
N LYS A 47 17.83 -19.47 19.46
CA LYS A 47 17.82 -18.00 19.62
C LYS A 47 18.99 -17.34 18.90
N SER A 48 20.18 -17.95 18.95
CA SER A 48 21.38 -17.43 18.30
C SER A 48 21.23 -17.42 16.77
N THR A 49 20.60 -18.45 16.20
CA THR A 49 20.34 -18.51 14.76
C THR A 49 19.33 -17.47 14.33
N VAL A 50 18.22 -17.34 15.06
CA VAL A 50 17.20 -16.32 14.79
C VAL A 50 17.79 -14.91 14.89
N HIS A 51 18.62 -14.66 15.91
CA HIS A 51 19.27 -13.36 16.09
C HIS A 51 20.15 -12.98 14.89
N LYS A 52 21.00 -13.90 14.41
CA LYS A 52 21.82 -13.67 13.21
C LYS A 52 21.00 -13.35 11.95
N HIS A 53 19.86 -14.01 11.78
CA HIS A 53 18.96 -13.73 10.65
C HIS A 53 18.27 -12.37 10.79
N LEU A 54 17.85 -12.01 12.02
CA LEU A 54 17.25 -10.71 12.30
C LEU A 54 18.26 -9.56 12.12
N GLU A 55 19.48 -9.69 12.58
CA GLU A 55 20.53 -8.68 12.35
C GLU A 55 20.68 -8.40 10.86
N ARG A 56 20.75 -9.45 10.03
CA ARG A 56 20.87 -9.29 8.58
C ARG A 56 19.65 -8.61 7.94
N LEU A 57 18.46 -8.84 8.48
CA LEU A 57 17.23 -8.18 8.01
C LEU A 57 17.16 -6.71 8.47
N VAL A 58 17.69 -6.40 9.65
CA VAL A 58 17.82 -5.04 10.17
C VAL A 58 18.85 -4.25 9.35
N ASP A 59 20.03 -4.83 9.05
CA ASP A 59 21.09 -4.20 8.27
C ASP A 59 20.59 -3.72 6.88
N VAL A 60 19.70 -4.49 6.25
CA VAL A 60 19.11 -4.14 4.94
C VAL A 60 17.81 -3.33 5.04
N GLY A 61 17.39 -3.00 6.27
CA GLY A 61 16.24 -2.16 6.56
C GLY A 61 14.89 -2.83 6.27
N LEU A 62 14.81 -4.17 6.27
CA LEU A 62 13.56 -4.91 6.12
C LEU A 62 12.83 -5.12 7.45
N VAL A 63 13.55 -5.06 8.54
CA VAL A 63 13.06 -5.18 9.92
C VAL A 63 13.61 -4.03 10.74
N SER A 64 12.80 -3.48 11.64
CA SER A 64 13.22 -2.50 12.65
C SER A 64 13.29 -3.15 14.02
N LYS A 65 14.27 -2.69 14.81
CA LYS A 65 14.45 -3.07 16.21
C LYS A 65 13.82 -1.97 17.07
N ILE A 66 12.92 -2.34 17.97
CA ILE A 66 12.26 -1.44 18.91
C ILE A 66 12.64 -1.87 20.32
N GLU A 67 13.27 -0.96 21.05
CA GLU A 67 13.60 -1.16 22.46
C GLU A 67 12.47 -0.59 23.31
N ASP A 68 11.82 -1.43 24.10
CA ASP A 68 10.79 -1.02 25.04
C ASP A 68 11.43 -0.67 26.40
N ASP A 69 10.89 0.31 27.11
CA ASP A 69 11.33 0.78 28.44
C ASP A 69 11.45 -0.37 29.48
N ARG A 70 10.86 -1.52 29.20
CA ARG A 70 10.87 -2.73 30.05
C ARG A 70 11.98 -3.74 29.74
N LYS A 71 13.10 -3.35 29.14
CA LYS A 71 14.21 -4.27 28.76
C LYS A 71 13.86 -5.30 27.67
N TRP A 72 12.70 -5.22 27.02
CA TRP A 72 12.34 -6.14 25.95
C TRP A 72 12.69 -5.54 24.59
N VAL A 73 13.31 -6.33 23.74
CA VAL A 73 13.63 -5.95 22.37
C VAL A 73 12.64 -6.63 21.45
N TYR A 74 11.83 -5.82 20.80
CA TYR A 74 10.89 -6.27 19.77
C TYR A 74 11.44 -6.01 18.38
N TYR A 75 11.06 -6.85 17.46
CA TYR A 75 11.34 -6.70 16.04
C TYR A 75 10.03 -6.56 15.31
N GLU A 76 9.99 -5.66 14.35
CA GLU A 76 8.82 -5.33 13.54
C GLU A 76 9.21 -5.20 12.08
N ILE A 77 8.34 -5.64 11.17
CA ILE A 77 8.57 -5.47 9.74
C ILE A 77 8.47 -4.00 9.35
N THR A 78 9.38 -3.52 8.53
CA THR A 78 9.32 -2.14 8.00
C THR A 78 8.37 -2.06 6.81
N ASN A 79 7.98 -0.83 6.41
CA ASN A 79 7.22 -0.61 5.18
C ASN A 79 7.92 -1.20 3.94
N LYS A 80 9.26 -1.18 3.91
CA LYS A 80 10.06 -1.81 2.85
C LYS A 80 9.90 -3.33 2.85
N GLY A 81 9.93 -3.96 4.03
CA GLY A 81 9.73 -5.40 4.18
C GLY A 81 8.30 -5.84 3.83
N ALA A 82 7.29 -5.11 4.30
CA ALA A 82 5.89 -5.40 4.03
C ALA A 82 5.54 -5.32 2.53
N ARG A 83 6.09 -4.33 1.82
CA ARG A 83 5.91 -4.20 0.35
C ARG A 83 6.48 -5.39 -0.43
N ILE A 84 7.47 -6.08 0.11
CA ILE A 84 8.05 -7.28 -0.52
C ILE A 84 7.13 -8.47 -0.34
N LEU A 85 6.49 -8.60 0.82
CA LEU A 85 5.55 -9.69 1.08
C LEU A 85 4.20 -9.49 0.39
N HIS A 86 3.75 -8.23 0.26
CA HIS A 86 2.45 -7.86 -0.29
C HIS A 86 2.57 -6.87 -1.48
N PRO A 87 3.21 -7.27 -2.58
CA PRO A 87 3.39 -6.39 -3.74
C PRO A 87 2.06 -5.99 -4.39
N GLU A 88 1.01 -6.79 -4.19
CA GLU A 88 -0.28 -6.63 -4.87
C GLU A 88 -1.15 -5.51 -4.29
N ASN A 89 -1.04 -5.25 -3.00
CA ASN A 89 -1.90 -4.27 -2.31
C ASN A 89 -1.69 -2.83 -2.77
N VAL A 90 -0.50 -2.49 -3.26
CA VAL A 90 -0.17 -1.12 -3.71
C VAL A 90 -0.73 -0.85 -5.12
N GLN A 91 -0.67 -1.84 -6.02
CA GLN A 91 -1.08 -1.66 -7.42
C GLN A 91 -2.59 -1.56 -7.58
N VAL A 92 -3.36 -2.39 -6.89
CA VAL A 92 -4.82 -2.40 -6.97
C VAL A 92 -5.42 -1.09 -6.45
N SER A 93 -4.90 -0.56 -5.35
CA SER A 93 -5.37 0.71 -4.78
C SER A 93 -5.12 1.90 -5.71
N VAL A 94 -3.96 1.96 -6.36
CA VAL A 94 -3.61 3.03 -7.31
C VAL A 94 -4.45 2.95 -8.58
N ILE A 95 -4.61 1.75 -9.14
CA ILE A 95 -5.44 1.55 -10.33
C ILE A 95 -6.90 1.93 -10.03
N LEU A 96 -7.43 1.50 -8.89
CA LEU A 96 -8.80 1.81 -8.49
C LEU A 96 -9.01 3.32 -8.32
N SER A 97 -8.07 4.02 -7.67
CA SER A 97 -8.17 5.47 -7.46
C SER A 97 -8.08 6.26 -8.77
N THR A 98 -7.24 5.84 -9.72
CA THR A 98 -7.14 6.48 -11.05
C THR A 98 -8.39 6.25 -11.89
N VAL A 99 -8.97 5.06 -11.86
CA VAL A 99 -10.23 4.76 -12.55
C VAL A 99 -11.37 5.62 -12.00
N VAL A 100 -11.51 5.72 -10.68
CA VAL A 100 -12.55 6.55 -10.03
C VAL A 100 -12.39 8.02 -10.42
N LEU A 101 -11.16 8.53 -10.46
CA LEU A 101 -10.87 9.91 -10.86
C LEU A 101 -11.24 10.17 -12.33
N LEU A 102 -10.87 9.27 -13.24
CA LEU A 102 -11.21 9.38 -14.67
C LEU A 102 -12.73 9.35 -14.91
N VAL A 103 -13.44 8.47 -14.22
CA VAL A 103 -14.92 8.42 -14.28
C VAL A 103 -15.52 9.75 -13.80
N GLY A 104 -15.01 10.32 -12.70
CA GLY A 104 -15.46 11.61 -12.20
C GLY A 104 -15.25 12.75 -13.22
N ILE A 105 -14.10 12.81 -13.88
CA ILE A 105 -13.81 13.79 -14.93
C ILE A 105 -14.76 13.62 -16.12
N LEU A 106 -15.04 12.37 -16.53
CA LEU A 106 -15.97 12.08 -17.62
C LEU A 106 -17.39 12.58 -17.30
N PHE A 107 -17.86 12.38 -16.06
CA PHE A 107 -19.17 12.90 -15.63
C PHE A 107 -19.25 14.42 -15.67
N ILE A 108 -18.20 15.10 -15.26
CA ILE A 108 -18.14 16.57 -15.32
C ILE A 108 -18.12 17.04 -16.78
N ALA A 109 -17.32 16.42 -17.64
CA ALA A 109 -17.23 16.78 -19.06
C ALA A 109 -18.57 16.60 -19.79
N THR A 110 -19.29 15.50 -19.55
CA THR A 110 -20.61 15.26 -20.12
C THR A 110 -21.64 16.28 -19.61
N SER A 111 -21.57 16.67 -18.35
CA SER A 111 -22.45 17.70 -17.80
C SER A 111 -22.22 19.07 -18.44
N ILE A 112 -20.96 19.45 -18.65
CA ILE A 112 -20.59 20.71 -19.35
C ILE A 112 -21.07 20.67 -20.81
N TYR A 113 -20.86 19.53 -21.49
CA TYR A 113 -21.31 19.36 -22.89
C TYR A 113 -22.81 19.58 -23.01
N MET A 114 -23.61 19.01 -22.12
CA MET A 114 -25.10 19.15 -22.13
C MET A 114 -25.56 20.59 -21.84
N ILE A 115 -24.77 21.39 -21.09
CA ILE A 115 -25.09 22.82 -20.88
C ILE A 115 -24.88 23.64 -22.16
N TRP A 116 -23.80 23.34 -22.92
CA TRP A 116 -23.48 24.08 -24.16
C TRP A 116 -24.29 23.64 -25.37
N PHE A 117 -24.72 22.38 -25.41
CA PHE A 117 -25.54 21.81 -26.48
C PHE A 117 -26.87 21.23 -25.95
N PRO A 118 -27.81 22.09 -25.52
CA PRO A 118 -29.10 21.60 -25.02
C PRO A 118 -29.88 20.93 -26.15
N LEU A 119 -30.19 19.66 -25.99
CA LEU A 119 -31.06 18.93 -26.92
C LEU A 119 -32.49 19.45 -26.80
N PRO A 120 -33.21 19.79 -27.92
CA PRO A 120 -34.46 20.53 -27.89
C PRO A 120 -35.68 19.76 -27.34
N ALA A 121 -35.53 18.58 -26.80
CA ALA A 121 -36.65 17.69 -26.46
C ALA A 121 -36.86 17.43 -24.95
N PHE A 122 -36.19 18.14 -24.02
CA PHE A 122 -36.29 17.78 -22.62
C PHE A 122 -36.80 18.91 -21.70
N SER A 123 -37.91 18.63 -21.02
CA SER A 123 -38.59 19.46 -20.02
C SER A 123 -37.88 19.44 -18.64
N GLY A 124 -38.28 20.31 -17.74
CA GLY A 124 -37.72 20.64 -16.41
C GLY A 124 -37.10 19.57 -15.48
N GLU A 125 -37.31 18.29 -15.71
CA GLU A 125 -36.65 17.21 -14.99
C GLU A 125 -35.14 17.13 -15.29
N GLN A 126 -34.72 17.67 -16.43
CA GLN A 126 -33.30 17.63 -16.87
C GLN A 126 -32.35 18.41 -15.93
N LEU A 127 -32.85 19.51 -15.34
CA LEU A 127 -32.06 20.29 -14.39
C LEU A 127 -31.72 19.51 -13.11
N GLN A 128 -32.62 18.66 -12.64
CA GLN A 128 -32.39 17.81 -11.47
C GLN A 128 -31.37 16.69 -11.78
N PHE A 129 -31.48 16.07 -12.96
CA PHE A 129 -30.50 15.06 -13.40
C PHE A 129 -29.09 15.66 -13.58
N GLN A 130 -28.98 16.86 -14.16
CA GLN A 130 -27.71 17.57 -14.32
C GLN A 130 -27.07 17.93 -12.96
N ALA A 131 -27.85 18.44 -12.03
CA ALA A 131 -27.35 18.75 -10.68
C ALA A 131 -26.82 17.49 -9.97
N LEU A 132 -27.51 16.38 -10.14
CA LEU A 132 -27.14 15.10 -9.53
C LEU A 132 -25.87 14.51 -10.15
N THR A 133 -25.69 14.61 -11.47
CA THR A 133 -24.48 14.16 -12.17
C THR A 133 -23.25 15.00 -11.81
N ILE A 134 -23.39 16.32 -11.66
CA ILE A 134 -22.33 17.22 -11.22
C ILE A 134 -21.90 16.89 -9.76
N LEU A 135 -22.88 16.68 -8.87
CA LEU A 135 -22.62 16.30 -7.47
C LEU A 135 -21.90 14.95 -7.37
N LEU A 136 -22.34 13.94 -8.14
CA LEU A 136 -21.68 12.63 -8.20
C LEU A 136 -20.26 12.75 -8.76
N GLY A 137 -20.05 13.51 -9.84
CA GLY A 137 -18.73 13.75 -10.41
C GLY A 137 -17.79 14.43 -9.44
N ALA A 138 -18.24 15.44 -8.71
CA ALA A 138 -17.46 16.13 -7.69
C ALA A 138 -17.10 15.21 -6.51
N ALA A 139 -18.04 14.38 -6.06
CA ALA A 139 -17.78 13.40 -5.00
C ALA A 139 -16.75 12.34 -5.41
N CYS A 140 -16.84 11.82 -6.64
CA CYS A 140 -15.89 10.86 -7.19
C CYS A 140 -14.49 11.46 -7.34
N THR A 141 -14.38 12.69 -7.85
CA THR A 141 -13.06 13.35 -8.00
C THR A 141 -12.44 13.65 -6.65
N ALA A 142 -13.21 14.13 -5.66
CA ALA A 142 -12.74 14.39 -4.30
C ALA A 142 -12.30 13.09 -3.61
N GLY A 143 -13.06 12.01 -3.75
CA GLY A 143 -12.74 10.68 -3.20
C GLY A 143 -11.47 10.09 -3.82
N GLY A 144 -11.34 10.17 -5.15
CA GLY A 144 -10.15 9.73 -5.87
C GLY A 144 -8.89 10.51 -5.46
N TYR A 145 -9.00 11.84 -5.35
CA TYR A 145 -7.92 12.70 -4.89
C TYR A 145 -7.52 12.40 -3.44
N TYR A 146 -8.50 12.20 -2.55
CA TYR A 146 -8.26 11.87 -1.15
C TYR A 146 -7.53 10.51 -1.01
N MET A 147 -7.91 9.50 -1.79
CA MET A 147 -7.19 8.22 -1.82
C MET A 147 -5.75 8.37 -2.33
N LEU A 148 -5.54 9.12 -3.40
CA LEU A 148 -4.19 9.39 -3.94
C LEU A 148 -3.31 10.15 -2.94
N SER A 149 -3.86 11.12 -2.20
CA SER A 149 -3.12 11.93 -1.22
C SER A 149 -2.70 11.15 0.03
N ARG A 150 -3.39 10.08 0.37
CA ARG A 150 -3.04 9.21 1.52
C ARG A 150 -1.94 8.20 1.24
N TYR A 151 -1.59 7.99 -0.03
CA TYR A 151 -0.47 7.13 -0.43
C TYR A 151 0.60 7.99 -1.11
N PRO A 152 1.41 8.78 -0.35
CA PRO A 152 2.50 9.55 -0.93
C PRO A 152 3.50 8.61 -1.59
N TRP A 153 3.94 9.00 -2.77
CA TRP A 153 4.87 8.28 -3.65
C TRP A 153 6.34 8.26 -3.13
N THR A 154 6.57 8.54 -1.83
CA THR A 154 7.90 8.59 -1.22
C THR A 154 8.28 7.26 -0.58
#